data_d3c6c0f1a099a8ff731e527e49b4f54b
#
_entry.id   d3c6c0f1a099a8ff731e527e49b4f54b
#
_cell.length_a   1.000
_cell.length_b   1.000
_cell.length_c   1.000
_cell.angle_alpha   90.00
_cell.angle_beta   90.00
_cell.angle_gamma   90.00
#
_symmetry.space_group_name_H-M   'P 1'
#
loop_
_entity.id
_entity.type
_entity.pdbx_description
1 polymer ?
#
loop_
_entity_poly.entity_id
_entity_poly.type
_entity_poly.pdbx_seq_one_letter_code
_entity_poly.pdbx_strand_id
1 'polypeptide(L)'
;MKKIITIICLFIAASAQAQFTGHSGVYFLGTANVPISTTNYSNPNISGAVVRVRWNDLEPSPGNFNWTFVDGEIAKAITYNKKISLQPLGKPNWLDSLGAQKYYYIEGSTFSPNFGQVVSDIIPWDSIYVARYKILLQNLSIKYSTNSVVTYVNAVGGNFSRGLPDTVVVDTVALTTQPFWLAHNYNADTLGLLMNEITDYYMSLFPSTPMWCSVDYVTFQPNASGQPRNYLASICCNYGIANYPDRFGLFREDISGCNPNFSNIATTSHWYLMQQNSCRTGAQMLWSVQDGPSRMNQCGILPNTKTMVLDSAVNKALALGMRYLEVYGIDIVDASLIISIQQANNDLIAKGLFCNPTTGLNEVIPENKFSIYPNPTNEYLNINIDGSLNEKSQIQIFNTLGLLCKESLFSKTLQLDISDLTKGLYFIRLKNDPQQTIKFIKN
;
A
#
# COMPACT_ATOMS: atom_id res chain seq x y z
N MET A 1 7.32 -16.81 64.13
CA MET A 1 7.46 -17.16 62.71
C MET A 1 6.81 -16.06 61.90
N LYS A 2 7.64 -15.16 61.32
CA LYS A 2 7.14 -14.08 60.44
C LYS A 2 7.06 -14.63 58.99
N LYS A 3 5.88 -14.64 58.40
CA LYS A 3 5.66 -15.01 56.99
C LYS A 3 6.06 -13.80 56.13
N ILE A 4 7.09 -13.97 55.33
CA ILE A 4 7.48 -13.01 54.28
C ILE A 4 6.60 -13.31 53.08
N ILE A 5 5.74 -12.36 52.70
CA ILE A 5 4.97 -12.43 51.47
C ILE A 5 5.84 -11.74 50.39
N THR A 6 6.37 -12.55 49.48
CA THR A 6 7.09 -12.04 48.32
C THR A 6 6.08 -11.67 47.25
N ILE A 7 5.88 -10.38 47.01
CA ILE A 7 5.06 -9.86 45.90
C ILE A 7 5.94 -9.90 44.65
N ILE A 8 5.67 -10.84 43.75
CA ILE A 8 6.26 -10.88 42.39
C ILE A 8 5.47 -9.88 41.54
N CYS A 9 6.06 -8.71 41.33
CA CYS A 9 5.58 -7.79 40.30
C CYS A 9 5.95 -8.35 38.93
N LEU A 10 4.99 -8.95 38.21
CA LEU A 10 5.13 -9.22 36.79
C LEU A 10 5.09 -7.88 36.04
N PHE A 11 6.26 -7.40 35.66
CA PHE A 11 6.33 -6.35 34.63
C PHE A 11 5.96 -6.98 33.29
N ILE A 12 4.71 -6.81 32.86
CA ILE A 12 4.34 -7.01 31.46
C ILE A 12 4.96 -5.83 30.72
N ALA A 13 6.14 -6.03 30.16
CA ALA A 13 6.69 -5.13 29.17
C ALA A 13 5.78 -5.25 27.93
N ALA A 14 4.78 -4.39 27.81
CA ALA A 14 4.14 -4.14 26.55
C ALA A 14 5.23 -3.58 25.62
N SER A 15 5.77 -4.42 24.75
CA SER A 15 6.63 -3.98 23.67
C SER A 15 5.76 -3.08 22.76
N ALA A 16 5.87 -1.77 22.96
CA ALA A 16 5.33 -0.83 21.98
C ALA A 16 6.06 -1.13 20.67
N GLN A 17 5.40 -1.84 19.77
CA GLN A 17 5.95 -2.06 18.43
C GLN A 17 6.09 -0.70 17.79
N ALA A 18 7.29 -0.39 17.29
CA ALA A 18 7.54 0.84 16.60
C ALA A 18 6.56 0.97 15.42
N GLN A 19 5.97 2.14 15.31
CA GLN A 19 4.86 2.40 14.41
C GLN A 19 5.39 2.84 13.05
N PHE A 20 4.84 2.30 11.97
CA PHE A 20 5.24 2.65 10.61
C PHE A 20 4.99 4.14 10.34
N THR A 21 6.04 4.89 9.98
CA THR A 21 6.02 6.36 9.88
C THR A 21 5.66 6.88 8.49
N GLY A 22 5.34 6.00 7.53
CA GLY A 22 5.05 6.38 6.15
C GLY A 22 3.87 7.36 6.01
N HIS A 23 3.93 8.22 5.01
CA HIS A 23 2.90 9.21 4.67
C HIS A 23 1.67 8.54 4.03
N SER A 24 0.48 9.06 4.29
CA SER A 24 -0.79 8.46 3.86
C SER A 24 -1.47 9.25 2.75
N GLY A 25 -2.37 8.59 2.02
CA GLY A 25 -3.25 9.20 1.03
C GLY A 25 -3.10 8.65 -0.38
N VAL A 26 -3.75 9.31 -1.32
CA VAL A 26 -3.66 9.02 -2.76
C VAL A 26 -2.45 9.72 -3.36
N TYR A 27 -1.70 8.97 -4.14
CA TYR A 27 -0.55 9.46 -4.89
C TYR A 27 -0.81 9.38 -6.40
N PHE A 28 -0.56 10.47 -7.10
CA PHE A 28 -0.65 10.56 -8.55
C PHE A 28 0.41 9.68 -9.21
N LEU A 29 0.01 8.66 -9.93
CA LEU A 29 0.91 7.78 -10.68
C LEU A 29 1.04 8.28 -12.11
N GLY A 30 2.21 8.82 -12.44
CA GLY A 30 2.55 9.30 -13.78
C GLY A 30 3.35 8.29 -14.60
N THR A 31 3.57 8.63 -15.85
CA THR A 31 4.47 7.89 -16.75
C THR A 31 5.93 8.15 -16.39
N ALA A 32 6.77 7.13 -16.50
CA ALA A 32 8.20 7.27 -16.19
C ALA A 32 8.87 8.34 -17.07
N ASN A 33 9.66 9.21 -16.44
CA ASN A 33 10.38 10.33 -17.08
C ASN A 33 9.49 11.37 -17.79
N VAL A 34 8.17 11.34 -17.54
CA VAL A 34 7.27 12.37 -18.04
C VAL A 34 6.97 13.36 -16.91
N PRO A 35 7.25 14.66 -17.09
CA PRO A 35 7.00 15.64 -16.06
C PRO A 35 5.51 15.71 -15.69
N ILE A 36 5.21 15.68 -14.40
CA ILE A 36 3.86 15.89 -13.88
C ILE A 36 3.57 17.40 -13.95
N SER A 37 2.39 17.76 -14.47
CA SER A 37 2.01 19.15 -14.64
C SER A 37 1.81 19.87 -13.29
N THR A 38 1.98 21.18 -13.27
CA THR A 38 1.69 22.00 -12.08
C THR A 38 0.21 21.93 -11.69
N THR A 39 -0.69 21.79 -12.67
CA THR A 39 -2.12 21.58 -12.42
C THR A 39 -2.37 20.28 -11.63
N ASN A 40 -1.64 19.20 -11.94
CA ASN A 40 -1.78 17.95 -11.22
C ASN A 40 -1.21 18.07 -9.80
N TYR A 41 -0.08 18.75 -9.61
CA TYR A 41 0.45 19.03 -8.28
C TYR A 41 -0.46 19.94 -7.44
N SER A 42 -1.18 20.88 -8.05
CA SER A 42 -2.13 21.75 -7.34
C SER A 42 -3.44 21.07 -6.96
N ASN A 43 -3.69 19.82 -7.41
CA ASN A 43 -4.91 19.10 -7.09
C ASN A 43 -5.03 18.85 -5.57
N PRO A 44 -6.10 19.37 -4.90
CA PRO A 44 -6.26 19.20 -3.45
C PRO A 44 -6.61 17.75 -3.04
N ASN A 45 -7.08 16.93 -3.98
CA ASN A 45 -7.59 15.59 -3.73
C ASN A 45 -6.49 14.51 -3.72
N ILE A 46 -5.21 14.89 -3.75
CA ILE A 46 -4.08 13.97 -3.65
C ILE A 46 -3.10 14.43 -2.56
N SER A 47 -2.45 13.47 -1.93
CA SER A 47 -1.41 13.70 -0.92
C SER A 47 -0.03 13.87 -1.52
N GLY A 48 0.21 13.27 -2.67
CA GLY A 48 1.53 13.30 -3.30
C GLY A 48 1.54 12.80 -4.74
N ALA A 49 2.75 12.60 -5.23
CA ALA A 49 3.00 12.06 -6.56
C ALA A 49 4.07 10.97 -6.53
N VAL A 50 3.96 10.02 -7.44
CA VAL A 50 4.96 9.00 -7.70
C VAL A 50 5.88 9.49 -8.80
N VAL A 51 7.11 9.77 -8.45
CA VAL A 51 8.15 10.18 -9.40
C VAL A 51 8.86 8.94 -9.90
N ARG A 52 8.49 8.50 -11.08
CA ARG A 52 9.05 7.35 -11.76
C ARG A 52 10.17 7.79 -12.69
N VAL A 53 11.37 7.28 -12.46
CA VAL A 53 12.55 7.62 -13.25
C VAL A 53 13.29 6.35 -13.66
N ARG A 54 13.61 6.21 -14.95
CA ARG A 54 14.42 5.07 -15.39
C ARG A 54 15.84 5.22 -14.88
N TRP A 55 16.40 4.14 -14.34
CA TRP A 55 17.79 4.16 -13.88
C TRP A 55 18.77 4.55 -15.01
N ASN A 56 18.52 4.08 -16.24
CA ASN A 56 19.34 4.47 -17.39
C ASN A 56 19.34 5.98 -17.66
N ASP A 57 18.23 6.68 -17.36
CA ASP A 57 18.15 8.13 -17.57
C ASP A 57 18.69 8.90 -16.36
N LEU A 58 18.63 8.29 -15.19
CA LEU A 58 19.21 8.81 -13.96
C LEU A 58 20.74 8.65 -13.93
N GLU A 59 21.25 7.56 -14.48
CA GLU A 59 22.68 7.24 -14.63
C GLU A 59 22.96 6.77 -16.07
N PRO A 60 23.10 7.72 -17.04
CA PRO A 60 23.31 7.38 -18.45
C PRO A 60 24.60 6.61 -18.75
N SER A 61 25.59 6.74 -17.90
CA SER A 61 26.83 5.94 -17.91
C SER A 61 27.31 5.75 -16.47
N PRO A 62 28.12 4.71 -16.20
CA PRO A 62 28.56 4.39 -14.85
C PRO A 62 29.14 5.57 -14.07
N GLY A 63 28.52 5.96 -12.95
CA GLY A 63 28.94 7.06 -12.10
C GLY A 63 28.49 8.46 -12.55
N ASN A 64 27.81 8.58 -13.66
CA ASN A 64 27.37 9.86 -14.23
C ASN A 64 25.88 10.06 -13.96
N PHE A 65 25.54 10.75 -12.88
CA PHE A 65 24.14 10.92 -12.45
C PHE A 65 23.54 12.22 -12.97
N ASN A 66 22.32 12.14 -13.52
CA ASN A 66 21.49 13.25 -13.94
C ASN A 66 20.23 13.36 -13.07
N TRP A 67 20.24 14.32 -12.17
CA TRP A 67 19.16 14.56 -11.23
C TRP A 67 18.08 15.54 -11.69
N THR A 68 18.27 16.15 -12.87
CA THR A 68 17.44 17.28 -13.36
C THR A 68 15.94 16.98 -13.32
N PHE A 69 15.53 15.79 -13.75
CA PHE A 69 14.12 15.40 -13.73
C PHE A 69 13.58 15.30 -12.31
N VAL A 70 14.25 14.55 -11.44
CA VAL A 70 13.82 14.32 -10.05
C VAL A 70 13.83 15.63 -9.26
N ASP A 71 14.88 16.45 -9.40
CA ASP A 71 14.95 17.76 -8.75
C ASP A 71 13.80 18.69 -9.19
N GLY A 72 13.43 18.65 -10.47
CA GLY A 72 12.30 19.41 -11.01
C GLY A 72 10.97 18.97 -10.43
N GLU A 73 10.75 17.67 -10.25
CA GLU A 73 9.54 17.13 -9.63
C GLU A 73 9.47 17.47 -8.13
N ILE A 74 10.59 17.37 -7.42
CA ILE A 74 10.70 17.75 -6.00
C ILE A 74 10.39 19.26 -5.82
N ALA A 75 10.92 20.13 -6.67
CA ALA A 75 10.65 21.57 -6.62
C ALA A 75 9.15 21.88 -6.76
N LYS A 76 8.46 21.20 -7.68
CA LYS A 76 7.01 21.31 -7.81
C LYS A 76 6.28 20.80 -6.58
N ALA A 77 6.67 19.66 -6.04
CA ALA A 77 6.07 19.09 -4.84
C ALA A 77 6.21 20.04 -3.63
N ILE A 78 7.36 20.69 -3.44
CA ILE A 78 7.57 21.72 -2.43
C ILE A 78 6.59 22.88 -2.64
N THR A 79 6.51 23.41 -3.86
CA THR A 79 5.66 24.56 -4.20
C THR A 79 4.18 24.30 -3.89
N TYR A 80 3.70 23.08 -4.13
CA TYR A 80 2.29 22.70 -3.94
C TYR A 80 2.01 21.92 -2.67
N ASN A 81 2.98 21.86 -1.74
CA ASN A 81 2.88 21.13 -0.47
C ASN A 81 2.46 19.66 -0.66
N LYS A 82 3.09 18.98 -1.61
CA LYS A 82 2.87 17.55 -1.91
C LYS A 82 4.06 16.72 -1.49
N LYS A 83 3.83 15.42 -1.35
CA LYS A 83 4.87 14.43 -1.04
C LYS A 83 5.28 13.64 -2.27
N ILE A 84 6.47 13.07 -2.23
CA ILE A 84 7.03 12.27 -3.32
C ILE A 84 7.25 10.84 -2.83
N SER A 85 6.79 9.88 -3.63
CA SER A 85 7.24 8.50 -3.64
C SER A 85 8.19 8.33 -4.83
N LEU A 86 9.47 8.07 -4.58
CA LEU A 86 10.48 7.96 -5.63
C LEU A 86 10.64 6.51 -6.08
N GLN A 87 10.49 6.27 -7.38
CA GLN A 87 10.61 4.95 -7.99
C GLN A 87 11.65 4.92 -9.09
N PRO A 88 12.90 4.55 -8.82
CA PRO A 88 13.87 4.18 -9.84
C PRO A 88 13.40 2.92 -10.56
N LEU A 89 13.41 2.93 -11.92
CA LEU A 89 12.85 1.84 -12.73
C LEU A 89 13.90 1.24 -13.68
N GLY A 90 13.77 -0.06 -13.90
CA GLY A 90 14.52 -0.80 -14.90
C GLY A 90 16.01 -0.92 -14.56
N LYS A 91 16.75 -1.49 -15.49
CA LYS A 91 18.18 -1.73 -15.42
C LYS A 91 18.86 -1.00 -16.58
N PRO A 92 19.98 -0.29 -16.35
CA PRO A 92 20.63 0.45 -17.42
C PRO A 92 21.33 -0.50 -18.41
N ASN A 93 21.26 -0.15 -19.70
CA ASN A 93 21.84 -0.97 -20.77
C ASN A 93 23.36 -1.13 -20.65
N TRP A 94 24.06 -0.17 -20.04
CA TRP A 94 25.51 -0.24 -19.88
C TRP A 94 25.98 -1.32 -18.88
N LEU A 95 25.09 -1.95 -18.11
CA LEU A 95 25.43 -3.14 -17.30
C LEU A 95 25.99 -4.27 -18.17
N ASP A 96 25.54 -4.39 -19.41
CA ASP A 96 26.04 -5.34 -20.36
C ASP A 96 27.53 -5.16 -20.63
N SER A 97 27.95 -3.90 -20.81
CA SER A 97 29.34 -3.56 -21.07
C SER A 97 30.27 -3.84 -19.88
N LEU A 98 29.70 -3.97 -18.68
CA LEU A 98 30.42 -4.37 -17.49
C LEU A 98 30.48 -5.88 -17.28
N GLY A 99 29.81 -6.66 -18.14
CA GLY A 99 29.77 -8.12 -18.09
C GLY A 99 28.71 -8.70 -17.17
N ALA A 100 27.69 -7.96 -16.80
CA ALA A 100 26.56 -8.48 -16.02
C ALA A 100 25.83 -9.59 -16.78
N GLN A 101 25.51 -10.69 -16.07
CA GLN A 101 24.89 -11.87 -16.68
C GLN A 101 23.43 -11.64 -16.99
N LYS A 102 22.97 -12.14 -18.14
CA LYS A 102 21.60 -12.01 -18.63
C LYS A 102 20.85 -13.32 -18.67
N TYR A 103 19.54 -13.22 -18.58
CA TYR A 103 18.60 -14.25 -19.00
C TYR A 103 17.73 -13.73 -20.15
N TYR A 104 17.09 -14.64 -20.86
CA TYR A 104 16.28 -14.35 -22.05
C TYR A 104 14.89 -14.94 -21.88
N TYR A 105 13.89 -14.20 -22.31
CA TYR A 105 12.50 -14.65 -22.29
C TYR A 105 11.71 -14.08 -23.47
N ILE A 106 10.57 -14.69 -23.79
CA ILE A 106 9.62 -14.10 -24.75
C ILE A 106 8.70 -13.15 -23.98
N GLU A 107 8.60 -11.91 -24.42
CA GLU A 107 7.69 -10.94 -23.80
C GLU A 107 6.23 -11.37 -23.97
N GLY A 108 5.58 -11.76 -22.88
CA GLY A 108 4.22 -12.27 -22.86
C GLY A 108 3.14 -11.19 -22.69
N SER A 109 3.53 -9.96 -22.33
CA SER A 109 2.58 -8.87 -22.15
C SER A 109 2.10 -8.31 -23.48
N THR A 110 0.82 -8.45 -23.78
CA THR A 110 0.18 -7.86 -24.98
C THR A 110 0.24 -6.32 -25.01
N PHE A 111 0.65 -5.69 -23.91
CA PHE A 111 0.82 -4.24 -23.78
C PHE A 111 2.26 -3.78 -23.99
N SER A 112 3.19 -4.73 -24.04
CA SER A 112 4.58 -4.44 -24.35
C SER A 112 4.75 -4.21 -25.86
N PRO A 113 5.54 -3.20 -26.28
CA PRO A 113 5.89 -3.05 -27.69
C PRO A 113 6.71 -4.25 -28.22
N ASN A 114 7.27 -5.05 -27.32
CA ASN A 114 8.04 -6.24 -27.65
C ASN A 114 7.24 -7.53 -27.52
N PHE A 115 5.90 -7.48 -27.47
CA PHE A 115 5.06 -8.65 -27.34
C PHE A 115 5.43 -9.75 -28.36
N GLY A 116 5.66 -10.95 -27.87
CA GLY A 116 6.05 -12.10 -28.67
C GLY A 116 7.53 -12.12 -29.14
N GLN A 117 8.30 -11.08 -28.79
CA GLN A 117 9.73 -11.02 -29.13
C GLN A 117 10.60 -11.58 -28.02
N VAL A 118 11.79 -12.06 -28.40
CA VAL A 118 12.82 -12.44 -27.43
C VAL A 118 13.42 -11.17 -26.85
N VAL A 119 13.32 -11.02 -25.54
CA VAL A 119 13.93 -9.93 -24.78
C VAL A 119 14.89 -10.49 -23.73
N SER A 120 15.75 -9.65 -23.19
CA SER A 120 16.67 -10.06 -22.14
C SER A 120 16.58 -9.12 -20.94
N ASP A 121 16.93 -9.65 -19.77
CA ASP A 121 17.13 -8.87 -18.57
C ASP A 121 18.31 -9.40 -17.76
N ILE A 122 18.83 -8.61 -16.83
CA ILE A 122 19.95 -8.98 -15.97
C ILE A 122 19.48 -9.94 -14.89
N ILE A 123 20.29 -10.95 -14.61
CA ILE A 123 20.04 -11.89 -13.50
C ILE A 123 20.04 -11.10 -12.17
N PRO A 124 18.95 -11.16 -11.36
CA PRO A 124 18.77 -10.30 -10.18
C PRO A 124 19.85 -10.43 -9.11
N TRP A 125 20.54 -11.54 -9.04
CA TRP A 125 21.65 -11.79 -8.10
C TRP A 125 23.04 -11.71 -8.74
N ASP A 126 23.14 -11.17 -9.94
CA ASP A 126 24.44 -10.90 -10.56
C ASP A 126 25.25 -9.90 -9.72
N SER A 127 26.50 -10.23 -9.41
CA SER A 127 27.33 -9.45 -8.51
C SER A 127 27.64 -8.03 -9.00
N ILE A 128 27.78 -7.86 -10.32
CA ILE A 128 27.99 -6.53 -10.94
C ILE A 128 26.74 -5.70 -10.80
N TYR A 129 25.59 -6.29 -11.10
CA TYR A 129 24.31 -5.62 -10.94
C TYR A 129 24.06 -5.20 -9.48
N VAL A 130 24.23 -6.11 -8.53
CA VAL A 130 24.06 -5.83 -7.08
C VAL A 130 24.98 -4.69 -6.63
N ALA A 131 26.27 -4.73 -7.02
CA ALA A 131 27.22 -3.69 -6.68
C ALA A 131 26.81 -2.32 -7.25
N ARG A 132 26.38 -2.27 -8.50
CA ARG A 132 25.93 -1.03 -9.16
C ARG A 132 24.64 -0.51 -8.55
N TYR A 133 23.72 -1.39 -8.18
CA TYR A 133 22.48 -1.01 -7.50
C TYR A 133 22.75 -0.37 -6.13
N LYS A 134 23.68 -0.89 -5.36
CA LYS A 134 24.12 -0.25 -4.12
C LYS A 134 24.70 1.14 -4.34
N ILE A 135 25.45 1.35 -5.43
CA ILE A 135 25.95 2.68 -5.79
C ILE A 135 24.80 3.62 -6.15
N LEU A 136 23.77 3.15 -6.86
CA LEU A 136 22.56 3.93 -7.11
C LEU A 136 21.89 4.36 -5.79
N LEU A 137 21.64 3.42 -4.88
CA LEU A 137 21.03 3.72 -3.58
C LEU A 137 21.85 4.73 -2.77
N GLN A 138 23.18 4.60 -2.78
CA GLN A 138 24.09 5.54 -2.12
C GLN A 138 23.95 6.95 -2.69
N ASN A 139 23.94 7.11 -4.01
CA ASN A 139 23.81 8.41 -4.66
C ASN A 139 22.42 9.03 -4.44
N LEU A 140 21.36 8.21 -4.48
CA LEU A 140 20.00 8.64 -4.09
C LEU A 140 19.98 9.16 -2.64
N SER A 141 20.66 8.47 -1.72
CA SER A 141 20.70 8.87 -0.33
C SER A 141 21.47 10.17 -0.10
N ILE A 142 22.62 10.34 -0.72
CA ILE A 142 23.40 11.58 -0.68
C ILE A 142 22.53 12.77 -1.12
N LYS A 143 21.67 12.56 -2.11
CA LYS A 143 20.84 13.60 -2.68
C LYS A 143 19.53 13.84 -1.90
N TYR A 144 18.86 12.78 -1.42
CA TYR A 144 17.48 12.87 -0.98
C TYR A 144 17.17 12.32 0.43
N SER A 145 18.11 11.69 1.13
CA SER A 145 17.80 11.05 2.44
C SER A 145 17.34 12.03 3.52
N THR A 146 17.69 13.31 3.41
CA THR A 146 17.26 14.38 4.32
C THR A 146 16.14 15.25 3.77
N ASN A 147 15.63 14.94 2.56
CA ASN A 147 14.60 15.74 1.93
C ASN A 147 13.21 15.34 2.47
N SER A 148 12.58 16.20 3.25
CA SER A 148 11.29 15.96 3.90
C SER A 148 10.10 15.78 2.94
N VAL A 149 10.28 16.10 1.66
CA VAL A 149 9.27 15.91 0.62
C VAL A 149 9.31 14.48 0.09
N VAL A 150 10.50 13.84 0.04
CA VAL A 150 10.64 12.44 -0.36
C VAL A 150 10.25 11.56 0.83
N THR A 151 9.05 11.00 0.79
CA THR A 151 8.47 10.23 1.90
C THR A 151 8.57 8.72 1.71
N TYR A 152 8.89 8.28 0.51
CA TYR A 152 9.14 6.88 0.18
C TYR A 152 10.19 6.75 -0.91
N VAL A 153 10.95 5.67 -0.83
CA VAL A 153 11.72 5.16 -1.96
C VAL A 153 11.36 3.70 -2.16
N ASN A 154 11.04 3.32 -3.38
CA ASN A 154 10.77 1.93 -3.73
C ASN A 154 12.09 1.27 -4.09
N ALA A 155 12.68 0.54 -3.17
CA ALA A 155 14.06 0.09 -3.24
C ALA A 155 14.25 -1.42 -3.30
N VAL A 156 13.23 -2.21 -2.93
CA VAL A 156 13.35 -3.68 -2.88
C VAL A 156 12.08 -4.34 -3.41
N GLY A 157 12.27 -5.35 -4.24
CA GLY A 157 11.22 -6.23 -4.73
C GLY A 157 10.34 -5.65 -5.83
N GLY A 158 9.68 -6.53 -6.55
CA GLY A 158 8.60 -6.28 -7.48
C GLY A 158 8.93 -5.65 -8.81
N ASN A 159 7.91 -5.64 -9.65
CA ASN A 159 8.01 -5.15 -11.01
C ASN A 159 8.26 -3.65 -11.12
N PHE A 160 7.95 -2.88 -10.11
CA PHE A 160 7.99 -1.45 -10.22
C PHE A 160 9.30 -0.84 -10.08
N SER A 161 9.96 -1.19 -9.03
CA SER A 161 11.31 -0.70 -8.89
C SER A 161 12.14 -1.22 -10.03
N ARG A 162 11.77 -2.38 -10.62
CA ARG A 162 12.60 -3.12 -11.58
C ARG A 162 14.09 -2.89 -11.28
N GLY A 163 14.30 -2.59 -10.03
CA GLY A 163 15.57 -2.50 -9.39
C GLY A 163 15.94 -3.90 -8.95
N LEU A 164 16.54 -4.04 -7.81
CA LEU A 164 16.91 -5.31 -7.23
C LEU A 164 15.97 -5.71 -6.14
N PRO A 165 15.75 -6.99 -5.97
CA PRO A 165 15.72 -8.05 -6.96
C PRO A 165 14.34 -8.08 -7.59
N ASP A 166 14.33 -7.88 -8.86
CA ASP A 166 13.11 -7.87 -9.64
C ASP A 166 12.44 -9.25 -9.64
N THR A 167 11.16 -9.27 -9.98
CA THR A 167 10.45 -10.53 -10.23
C THR A 167 11.18 -11.27 -11.33
N VAL A 168 11.72 -12.42 -11.00
CA VAL A 168 12.30 -13.31 -11.99
C VAL A 168 11.15 -13.95 -12.75
N VAL A 169 11.05 -13.70 -14.04
CA VAL A 169 10.10 -14.37 -14.91
C VAL A 169 10.57 -15.83 -15.09
N VAL A 170 10.13 -16.69 -14.18
CA VAL A 170 10.71 -18.02 -14.02
C VAL A 170 9.97 -19.11 -14.75
N ASP A 171 8.72 -18.88 -15.17
CA ASP A 171 7.86 -20.02 -15.40
C ASP A 171 7.23 -20.14 -16.79
N THR A 172 7.40 -19.16 -17.67
CA THR A 172 6.47 -19.17 -18.79
C THR A 172 7.09 -19.26 -20.16
N VAL A 173 8.43 -19.31 -20.28
CA VAL A 173 8.95 -19.18 -21.62
C VAL A 173 10.01 -20.17 -21.95
N ALA A 174 9.89 -20.72 -23.13
CA ALA A 174 10.73 -21.77 -23.70
C ALA A 174 12.26 -21.49 -23.66
N LEU A 175 12.65 -20.25 -23.42
CA LEU A 175 14.06 -19.83 -23.37
C LEU A 175 14.64 -19.81 -21.94
N THR A 176 13.77 -19.69 -20.90
CA THR A 176 14.22 -19.64 -19.51
C THR A 176 13.69 -20.86 -18.77
N THR A 177 14.41 -21.95 -18.90
CA THR A 177 14.03 -23.23 -18.30
C THR A 177 14.55 -23.36 -16.88
N GLN A 178 13.94 -24.26 -16.10
CA GLN A 178 14.44 -24.67 -14.79
C GLN A 178 15.95 -25.01 -14.78
N PRO A 179 16.50 -25.78 -15.72
CA PRO A 179 17.93 -26.04 -15.78
C PRO A 179 18.77 -24.76 -15.92
N PHE A 180 18.27 -23.76 -16.64
CA PHE A 180 18.95 -22.47 -16.76
C PHE A 180 19.11 -21.79 -15.39
N TRP A 181 18.02 -21.69 -14.62
CA TRP A 181 18.08 -21.05 -13.31
C TRP A 181 18.96 -21.79 -12.32
N LEU A 182 18.93 -23.13 -12.34
CA LEU A 182 19.80 -23.97 -11.53
C LEU A 182 21.27 -23.78 -11.91
N ALA A 183 21.58 -23.70 -13.21
CA ALA A 183 22.93 -23.45 -13.70
C ALA A 183 23.45 -22.05 -13.32
N HIS A 184 22.55 -21.09 -13.07
CA HIS A 184 22.87 -19.75 -12.60
C HIS A 184 22.69 -19.57 -11.08
N ASN A 185 22.75 -20.68 -10.33
CA ASN A 185 22.73 -20.70 -8.87
C ASN A 185 21.46 -20.12 -8.22
N TYR A 186 20.30 -20.23 -8.88
CA TYR A 186 19.04 -19.84 -8.23
C TYR A 186 18.84 -20.62 -6.96
N ASN A 187 18.60 -19.90 -5.86
CA ASN A 187 18.16 -20.45 -4.58
C ASN A 187 17.31 -19.38 -3.89
N ALA A 188 16.07 -19.75 -3.52
CA ALA A 188 15.13 -18.81 -2.91
C ALA A 188 15.63 -18.24 -1.58
N ASP A 189 16.29 -19.06 -0.75
CA ASP A 189 16.83 -18.60 0.53
C ASP A 189 17.97 -17.60 0.32
N THR A 190 18.90 -17.92 -0.59
CA THR A 190 20.02 -17.03 -0.93
C THR A 190 19.52 -15.71 -1.51
N LEU A 191 18.52 -15.77 -2.38
CA LEU A 191 17.90 -14.56 -2.93
C LEU A 191 17.18 -13.75 -1.84
N GLY A 192 16.47 -14.42 -0.92
CA GLY A 192 15.87 -13.77 0.24
C GLY A 192 16.90 -13.09 1.15
N LEU A 193 18.04 -13.72 1.40
CA LEU A 193 19.14 -13.12 2.15
C LEU A 193 19.74 -11.91 1.44
N LEU A 194 19.90 -11.96 0.13
CA LEU A 194 20.35 -10.80 -0.66
C LEU A 194 19.35 -9.63 -0.56
N MET A 195 18.06 -9.92 -0.60
CA MET A 195 17.04 -8.89 -0.42
C MET A 195 17.10 -8.26 0.97
N ASN A 196 17.35 -9.07 2.00
CA ASN A 196 17.55 -8.58 3.37
C ASN A 196 18.81 -7.70 3.47
N GLU A 197 19.90 -8.08 2.82
CA GLU A 197 21.12 -7.29 2.75
C GLU A 197 20.89 -5.92 2.05
N ILE A 198 20.13 -5.89 0.96
CA ILE A 198 19.75 -4.64 0.30
C ILE A 198 18.83 -3.79 1.19
N THR A 199 17.93 -4.44 1.93
CA THR A 199 17.09 -3.75 2.93
C THR A 199 17.95 -3.09 4.01
N ASP A 200 18.90 -3.80 4.61
CA ASP A 200 19.83 -3.25 5.60
C ASP A 200 20.63 -2.09 5.05
N TYR A 201 21.14 -2.25 3.83
CA TYR A 201 21.91 -1.21 3.15
C TYR A 201 21.05 0.05 2.94
N TYR A 202 19.82 -0.10 2.43
CA TYR A 202 18.88 1.01 2.30
C TYR A 202 18.62 1.69 3.64
N MET A 203 18.29 0.91 4.68
CA MET A 203 17.95 1.43 6.01
C MET A 203 19.11 2.17 6.67
N SER A 204 20.35 1.81 6.34
CA SER A 204 21.55 2.54 6.79
C SER A 204 21.73 3.88 6.09
N LEU A 205 21.30 3.98 4.83
CA LEU A 205 21.43 5.18 4.00
C LEU A 205 20.28 6.18 4.18
N PHE A 206 19.09 5.69 4.50
CA PHE A 206 17.86 6.48 4.65
C PHE A 206 17.30 6.36 6.08
N PRO A 207 17.87 7.10 7.05
CA PRO A 207 17.56 6.90 8.45
C PRO A 207 16.12 7.30 8.84
N SER A 208 15.44 8.11 8.03
CA SER A 208 14.08 8.59 8.30
C SER A 208 13.07 8.36 7.17
N THR A 209 13.52 7.88 6.00
CA THR A 209 12.63 7.69 4.85
C THR A 209 12.18 6.22 4.77
N PRO A 210 10.89 5.91 4.92
CA PRO A 210 10.35 4.58 4.71
C PRO A 210 10.61 4.06 3.30
N MET A 211 10.69 2.74 3.19
CA MET A 211 10.73 2.06 1.91
C MET A 211 9.46 1.24 1.67
N TRP A 212 9.10 1.09 0.42
CA TRP A 212 8.18 0.06 -0.02
C TRP A 212 8.96 -1.17 -0.47
N CYS A 213 8.63 -2.32 0.12
CA CYS A 213 9.04 -3.62 -0.37
C CYS A 213 7.88 -4.21 -1.18
N SER A 214 8.04 -4.33 -2.47
CA SER A 214 7.04 -5.01 -3.29
C SER A 214 7.07 -6.51 -3.03
N VAL A 215 5.91 -7.11 -2.78
CA VAL A 215 5.77 -8.53 -2.43
C VAL A 215 5.28 -9.38 -3.61
N ASP A 216 5.58 -8.95 -4.84
CA ASP A 216 5.08 -9.60 -6.05
C ASP A 216 5.92 -10.77 -6.57
N TYR A 217 7.07 -11.02 -5.99
CA TYR A 217 7.95 -12.08 -6.43
C TYR A 217 7.49 -13.46 -5.96
N VAL A 218 7.59 -14.40 -6.85
CA VAL A 218 7.14 -15.77 -6.69
C VAL A 218 8.32 -16.70 -6.46
N THR A 219 8.19 -17.58 -5.47
CA THR A 219 9.16 -18.65 -5.27
C THR A 219 9.14 -19.62 -6.46
N PHE A 220 10.29 -19.82 -7.06
CA PHE A 220 10.44 -20.79 -8.12
C PHE A 220 10.53 -22.22 -7.57
N GLN A 221 9.71 -23.11 -8.08
CA GLN A 221 9.44 -24.41 -7.51
C GLN A 221 10.62 -25.39 -7.36
N PRO A 222 11.60 -25.49 -8.26
CA PRO A 222 12.56 -26.58 -8.21
C PRO A 222 13.44 -26.63 -6.97
N ASN A 223 13.79 -25.47 -6.42
CA ASN A 223 14.66 -25.38 -5.25
C ASN A 223 13.89 -25.20 -3.95
N ALA A 224 12.59 -25.01 -4.05
CA ALA A 224 11.69 -24.81 -2.93
C ALA A 224 10.57 -25.84 -2.95
N SER A 225 10.89 -27.11 -3.22
CA SER A 225 9.92 -28.20 -3.21
C SER A 225 9.09 -28.18 -1.94
N GLY A 226 7.77 -28.01 -2.10
CA GLY A 226 6.83 -27.88 -0.98
C GLY A 226 6.70 -26.49 -0.38
N GLN A 227 7.47 -25.49 -0.80
CA GLN A 227 7.35 -24.13 -0.31
C GLN A 227 6.16 -23.38 -0.97
N PRO A 228 5.46 -22.52 -0.23
CA PRO A 228 4.36 -21.72 -0.75
C PRO A 228 4.85 -20.68 -1.77
N ARG A 229 3.94 -20.20 -2.64
CA ARG A 229 4.26 -19.17 -3.65
C ARG A 229 4.84 -17.88 -3.05
N ASN A 230 4.38 -17.52 -1.87
CA ASN A 230 4.84 -16.32 -1.16
C ASN A 230 6.07 -16.58 -0.27
N TYR A 231 6.75 -17.70 -0.39
CA TYR A 231 7.88 -18.07 0.49
C TYR A 231 9.00 -17.03 0.44
N LEU A 232 9.48 -16.69 -0.75
CA LEU A 232 10.53 -15.68 -0.93
C LEU A 232 10.10 -14.32 -0.38
N ALA A 233 8.87 -13.90 -0.69
CA ALA A 233 8.30 -12.67 -0.17
C ALA A 233 8.22 -12.69 1.36
N SER A 234 7.87 -13.83 1.96
CA SER A 234 7.76 -13.95 3.41
C SER A 234 9.11 -13.83 4.14
N ILE A 235 10.20 -14.33 3.53
CA ILE A 235 11.55 -14.13 4.07
C ILE A 235 11.84 -12.65 4.25
N CYS A 236 11.63 -11.87 3.18
CA CYS A 236 11.90 -10.43 3.18
C CYS A 236 10.96 -9.64 4.09
N CYS A 237 9.66 -9.96 4.05
CA CYS A 237 8.67 -9.31 4.88
C CYS A 237 8.94 -9.53 6.37
N ASN A 238 9.17 -10.77 6.78
CA ASN A 238 9.43 -11.10 8.18
C ASN A 238 10.70 -10.42 8.69
N TYR A 239 11.76 -10.43 7.87
CA TYR A 239 13.02 -9.77 8.21
C TYR A 239 12.86 -8.25 8.34
N GLY A 240 12.30 -7.61 7.32
CA GLY A 240 12.17 -6.15 7.30
C GLY A 240 11.26 -5.61 8.40
N ILE A 241 10.15 -6.30 8.67
CA ILE A 241 9.21 -5.92 9.73
C ILE A 241 9.85 -6.11 11.13
N ALA A 242 10.62 -7.18 11.33
CA ALA A 242 11.26 -7.44 12.60
C ALA A 242 12.37 -6.43 12.92
N ASN A 243 13.16 -6.05 11.92
CA ASN A 243 14.33 -5.19 12.12
C ASN A 243 14.04 -3.70 11.92
N TYR A 244 13.04 -3.33 11.09
CA TYR A 244 12.73 -1.95 10.73
C TYR A 244 11.22 -1.67 10.78
N PRO A 245 10.56 -1.93 11.92
CA PRO A 245 9.10 -1.86 12.04
C PRO A 245 8.52 -0.46 11.79
N ASP A 246 9.31 0.59 11.92
CA ASP A 246 8.92 1.99 11.71
C ASP A 246 9.03 2.45 10.25
N ARG A 247 9.87 1.79 9.44
CA ARG A 247 10.20 2.26 8.09
C ARG A 247 10.06 1.22 6.99
N PHE A 248 9.81 -0.05 7.31
CA PHE A 248 9.61 -1.11 6.33
C PHE A 248 8.12 -1.32 6.05
N GLY A 249 7.68 -0.99 4.84
CA GLY A 249 6.32 -1.16 4.36
C GLY A 249 6.21 -2.18 3.24
N LEU A 250 5.03 -2.80 3.12
CA LEU A 250 4.71 -3.79 2.09
C LEU A 250 3.88 -3.14 0.98
N PHE A 251 4.18 -3.49 -0.25
CA PHE A 251 3.55 -2.90 -1.42
C PHE A 251 3.09 -3.95 -2.43
N ARG A 252 1.94 -3.69 -3.06
CA ARG A 252 1.43 -4.47 -4.19
C ARG A 252 0.88 -3.57 -5.29
N GLU A 253 1.05 -4.04 -6.54
CA GLU A 253 0.72 -3.25 -7.73
C GLU A 253 -0.51 -3.73 -8.50
N ASP A 254 -1.27 -4.62 -7.94
CA ASP A 254 -2.36 -5.28 -8.64
C ASP A 254 -3.72 -5.19 -7.91
N ILE A 255 -3.92 -4.14 -7.09
CA ILE A 255 -5.23 -3.92 -6.48
C ILE A 255 -6.24 -3.50 -7.54
N SER A 256 -7.43 -4.10 -7.49
CA SER A 256 -8.48 -3.84 -8.47
C SER A 256 -9.87 -4.02 -7.88
N GLY A 257 -10.91 -3.78 -8.66
CA GLY A 257 -12.28 -4.09 -8.26
C GLY A 257 -12.48 -5.55 -7.88
N CYS A 258 -11.68 -6.46 -8.44
CA CYS A 258 -11.75 -7.90 -8.19
C CYS A 258 -10.64 -8.44 -7.30
N ASN A 259 -9.46 -7.81 -7.27
CA ASN A 259 -8.28 -8.32 -6.60
C ASN A 259 -7.91 -7.47 -5.38
N PRO A 260 -7.70 -8.08 -4.20
CA PRO A 260 -7.89 -9.51 -3.91
C PRO A 260 -9.36 -9.92 -3.81
N ASN A 261 -9.59 -11.22 -3.96
CA ASN A 261 -10.87 -11.82 -3.61
C ASN A 261 -10.89 -12.17 -2.12
N PHE A 262 -11.55 -11.35 -1.30
CA PHE A 262 -11.58 -11.53 0.16
C PHE A 262 -12.22 -12.83 0.65
N SER A 263 -13.10 -13.44 -0.13
CA SER A 263 -13.70 -14.72 0.25
C SER A 263 -12.72 -15.90 0.13
N ASN A 264 -11.55 -15.68 -0.48
CA ASN A 264 -10.55 -16.71 -0.70
C ASN A 264 -9.11 -16.18 -0.80
N ILE A 265 -8.63 -15.52 0.25
CA ILE A 265 -7.21 -15.18 0.36
C ILE A 265 -6.47 -16.39 0.95
N ALA A 266 -5.87 -17.20 0.07
CA ALA A 266 -5.07 -18.33 0.50
C ALA A 266 -3.83 -17.87 1.30
N THR A 267 -3.44 -18.64 2.31
CA THR A 267 -2.24 -18.38 3.13
C THR A 267 -0.94 -18.37 2.33
N THR A 268 -0.94 -19.02 1.16
CA THR A 268 0.17 -19.03 0.20
C THR A 268 0.16 -17.80 -0.74
N SER A 269 -0.83 -16.93 -0.64
CA SER A 269 -0.94 -15.72 -1.44
C SER A 269 -0.10 -14.57 -0.88
N HIS A 270 0.41 -13.72 -1.74
CA HIS A 270 1.04 -12.46 -1.36
C HIS A 270 0.04 -11.51 -0.67
N TRP A 271 -1.24 -11.55 -1.04
CA TRP A 271 -2.30 -10.80 -0.36
C TRP A 271 -2.48 -11.19 1.10
N TYR A 272 -2.15 -12.45 1.45
CA TYR A 272 -2.13 -12.88 2.84
C TYR A 272 -1.08 -12.13 3.66
N LEU A 273 0.12 -11.90 3.11
CA LEU A 273 1.16 -11.09 3.75
C LEU A 273 0.68 -9.66 3.99
N MET A 274 -0.02 -9.07 2.99
CA MET A 274 -0.60 -7.73 3.14
C MET A 274 -1.65 -7.69 4.25
N GLN A 275 -2.54 -8.66 4.30
CA GLN A 275 -3.61 -8.76 5.30
C GLN A 275 -3.06 -8.88 6.74
N GLN A 276 -2.00 -9.67 6.93
CA GLN A 276 -1.36 -9.87 8.23
C GLN A 276 -0.59 -8.61 8.72
N ASN A 277 -0.29 -7.68 7.83
CA ASN A 277 0.55 -6.52 8.10
C ASN A 277 -0.17 -5.19 7.86
N SER A 278 -1.43 -5.10 8.28
CA SER A 278 -2.21 -3.87 8.26
C SER A 278 -1.42 -2.67 8.81
N CYS A 279 -1.73 -1.48 8.34
CA CYS A 279 -1.12 -0.22 8.75
C CYS A 279 0.30 0.07 8.22
N ARG A 280 0.97 -0.90 7.62
CA ARG A 280 2.26 -0.72 6.94
C ARG A 280 2.21 -1.14 5.48
N THR A 281 1.03 -1.06 4.88
CA THR A 281 0.76 -1.53 3.54
C THR A 281 0.32 -0.41 2.63
N GLY A 282 0.70 -0.52 1.37
CA GLY A 282 0.29 0.34 0.27
C GLY A 282 0.09 -0.46 -1.00
N ALA A 283 -0.55 0.13 -1.98
CA ALA A 283 -0.73 -0.52 -3.28
C ALA A 283 -0.74 0.49 -4.42
N GLN A 284 -0.58 -0.04 -5.64
CA GLN A 284 -0.93 0.62 -6.88
C GLN A 284 -2.16 -0.04 -7.47
N MET A 285 -3.03 0.76 -8.10
CA MET A 285 -4.10 0.26 -8.95
C MET A 285 -3.52 -0.58 -10.09
N LEU A 286 -4.08 -1.77 -10.31
CA LEU A 286 -3.63 -2.67 -11.38
C LEU A 286 -3.64 -1.98 -12.74
N TRP A 287 -4.67 -1.17 -13.00
CA TRP A 287 -4.89 -0.44 -14.24
C TRP A 287 -5.66 0.84 -13.99
N SER A 288 -5.69 1.74 -14.98
CA SER A 288 -6.59 2.88 -14.96
C SER A 288 -8.02 2.43 -15.22
N VAL A 289 -8.99 2.99 -14.48
CA VAL A 289 -10.41 2.74 -14.75
C VAL A 289 -10.89 3.55 -15.96
N GLN A 290 -10.15 4.60 -16.33
CA GLN A 290 -10.43 5.42 -17.52
C GLN A 290 -10.20 4.64 -18.81
N ASP A 291 -9.10 3.88 -18.89
CA ASP A 291 -8.74 3.10 -20.10
C ASP A 291 -9.57 1.83 -20.26
N GLY A 292 -10.16 1.34 -19.18
CA GLY A 292 -10.98 0.14 -19.24
C GLY A 292 -11.43 -0.39 -17.89
N PRO A 293 -12.57 0.06 -17.37
CA PRO A 293 -13.07 -0.44 -16.09
C PRO A 293 -13.24 -1.97 -16.08
N SER A 294 -13.55 -2.60 -17.23
CA SER A 294 -13.66 -4.05 -17.36
C SER A 294 -12.35 -4.78 -17.03
N ARG A 295 -11.18 -4.16 -17.28
CA ARG A 295 -9.88 -4.74 -16.93
C ARG A 295 -9.64 -4.79 -15.43
N MET A 296 -10.20 -3.83 -14.70
CA MET A 296 -10.17 -3.75 -13.25
C MET A 296 -11.27 -4.60 -12.60
N ASN A 297 -12.25 -5.06 -13.39
CA ASN A 297 -13.39 -5.86 -12.97
C ASN A 297 -13.44 -7.22 -13.73
N GLN A 298 -12.31 -7.90 -13.85
CA GLN A 298 -12.20 -9.18 -14.58
C GLN A 298 -13.09 -10.29 -14.02
N CYS A 299 -13.50 -10.19 -12.76
CA CYS A 299 -14.43 -11.13 -12.14
C CYS A 299 -15.90 -10.92 -12.57
N GLY A 300 -16.22 -9.80 -13.21
CA GLY A 300 -17.56 -9.48 -13.71
C GLY A 300 -18.63 -9.29 -12.63
N ILE A 301 -18.24 -9.12 -11.36
CA ILE A 301 -19.17 -9.02 -10.21
C ILE A 301 -19.75 -7.62 -10.10
N LEU A 302 -19.01 -6.60 -10.54
CA LEU A 302 -19.41 -5.20 -10.45
C LEU A 302 -19.95 -4.70 -11.78
N PRO A 303 -20.85 -3.72 -11.80
CA PRO A 303 -21.09 -2.92 -12.99
C PRO A 303 -19.80 -2.27 -13.49
N ASN A 304 -19.57 -2.31 -14.80
CA ASN A 304 -18.36 -1.76 -15.43
C ASN A 304 -18.42 -0.23 -15.54
N THR A 305 -18.71 0.45 -14.43
CA THR A 305 -18.59 1.91 -14.34
C THR A 305 -17.27 2.28 -13.67
N LYS A 306 -16.64 3.35 -14.14
CA LYS A 306 -15.36 3.83 -13.61
C LYS A 306 -15.43 4.02 -12.08
N THR A 307 -16.47 4.70 -11.61
CA THR A 307 -16.68 5.01 -10.20
C THR A 307 -16.81 3.75 -9.36
N MET A 308 -17.69 2.81 -9.72
CA MET A 308 -17.89 1.59 -8.92
C MET A 308 -16.65 0.71 -8.85
N VAL A 309 -15.92 0.62 -9.95
CA VAL A 309 -14.68 -0.17 -10.00
C VAL A 309 -13.57 0.47 -9.19
N LEU A 310 -13.42 1.80 -9.26
CA LEU A 310 -12.46 2.55 -8.43
C LEU A 310 -12.81 2.41 -6.95
N ASP A 311 -14.07 2.67 -6.57
CA ASP A 311 -14.52 2.62 -5.18
C ASP A 311 -14.35 1.21 -4.59
N SER A 312 -14.60 0.16 -5.39
CA SER A 312 -14.35 -1.21 -4.94
C SER A 312 -12.86 -1.49 -4.67
N ALA A 313 -11.97 -1.00 -5.51
CA ALA A 313 -10.53 -1.16 -5.29
C ALA A 313 -10.06 -0.39 -4.04
N VAL A 314 -10.54 0.85 -3.87
CA VAL A 314 -10.27 1.67 -2.66
C VAL A 314 -10.79 0.98 -1.39
N ASN A 315 -12.03 0.48 -1.41
CA ASN A 315 -12.60 -0.23 -0.26
C ASN A 315 -11.80 -1.48 0.11
N LYS A 316 -11.27 -2.20 -0.90
CA LYS A 316 -10.37 -3.34 -0.66
C LYS A 316 -9.04 -2.90 -0.03
N ALA A 317 -8.45 -1.80 -0.50
CA ALA A 317 -7.25 -1.23 0.10
C ALA A 317 -7.47 -0.89 1.58
N LEU A 318 -8.56 -0.19 1.90
CA LEU A 318 -8.92 0.17 3.27
C LEU A 318 -9.20 -1.04 4.15
N ALA A 319 -9.87 -2.07 3.62
CA ALA A 319 -10.15 -3.32 4.34
C ALA A 319 -8.87 -4.12 4.65
N LEU A 320 -7.83 -4.03 3.79
CA LEU A 320 -6.49 -4.58 4.04
C LEU A 320 -5.65 -3.69 4.97
N GLY A 321 -6.20 -2.58 5.46
CA GLY A 321 -5.48 -1.66 6.33
C GLY A 321 -4.43 -0.82 5.62
N MET A 322 -4.57 -0.65 4.32
CA MET A 322 -3.67 0.21 3.56
C MET A 322 -3.88 1.68 3.91
N ARG A 323 -2.81 2.42 3.86
CA ARG A 323 -2.78 3.86 4.10
C ARG A 323 -2.27 4.67 2.90
N TYR A 324 -1.82 4.00 1.87
CA TYR A 324 -1.21 4.59 0.68
C TYR A 324 -1.73 3.88 -0.57
N LEU A 325 -2.12 4.67 -1.58
CA LEU A 325 -2.62 4.14 -2.84
C LEU A 325 -2.10 4.97 -4.02
N GLU A 326 -1.47 4.31 -4.98
CA GLU A 326 -1.10 4.91 -6.25
C GLU A 326 -2.25 4.77 -7.24
N VAL A 327 -2.74 5.89 -7.75
CA VAL A 327 -3.82 5.97 -8.71
C VAL A 327 -3.30 6.61 -10.00
N TYR A 328 -3.63 6.03 -11.14
CA TYR A 328 -3.19 6.54 -12.44
C TYR A 328 -3.61 8.00 -12.64
N GLY A 329 -2.69 8.81 -13.15
CA GLY A 329 -2.92 10.23 -13.35
C GLY A 329 -4.13 10.55 -14.22
N ILE A 330 -4.43 9.69 -15.21
CA ILE A 330 -5.60 9.82 -16.07
C ILE A 330 -6.93 9.68 -15.31
N ASP A 331 -6.97 8.84 -14.26
CA ASP A 331 -8.14 8.69 -13.40
C ASP A 331 -8.28 9.89 -12.44
N ILE A 332 -7.16 10.42 -11.94
CA ILE A 332 -7.14 11.55 -11.00
C ILE A 332 -7.66 12.83 -11.64
N VAL A 333 -7.46 13.01 -12.95
CA VAL A 333 -7.93 14.19 -13.68
C VAL A 333 -9.31 14.02 -14.29
N ASP A 334 -9.92 12.84 -14.21
CA ASP A 334 -11.29 12.60 -14.72
C ASP A 334 -12.31 13.27 -13.81
N ALA A 335 -13.06 14.23 -14.39
CA ALA A 335 -14.07 14.98 -13.67
C ALA A 335 -15.16 14.10 -13.03
N SER A 336 -15.46 12.93 -13.63
CA SER A 336 -16.45 11.98 -13.10
C SER A 336 -15.96 11.23 -11.86
N LEU A 337 -14.65 11.22 -11.57
CA LEU A 337 -14.03 10.50 -10.47
C LEU A 337 -13.60 11.41 -9.30
N ILE A 338 -13.74 12.74 -9.44
CA ILE A 338 -13.23 13.70 -8.44
C ILE A 338 -13.71 13.38 -7.02
N ILE A 339 -15.00 13.07 -6.85
CA ILE A 339 -15.58 12.76 -5.52
C ILE A 339 -15.00 11.48 -4.97
N SER A 340 -14.89 10.42 -5.77
CA SER A 340 -14.30 9.14 -5.34
C SER A 340 -12.82 9.30 -4.97
N ILE A 341 -12.05 10.06 -5.74
CA ILE A 341 -10.63 10.34 -5.44
C ILE A 341 -10.48 11.15 -4.15
N GLN A 342 -11.32 12.18 -3.95
CA GLN A 342 -11.33 12.97 -2.73
C GLN A 342 -11.64 12.11 -1.51
N GLN A 343 -12.68 11.29 -1.59
CA GLN A 343 -13.07 10.39 -0.51
C GLN A 343 -11.95 9.39 -0.22
N ALA A 344 -11.40 8.76 -1.26
CA ALA A 344 -10.28 7.82 -1.13
C ALA A 344 -9.08 8.46 -0.41
N ASN A 345 -8.71 9.69 -0.79
CA ASN A 345 -7.59 10.40 -0.16
C ASN A 345 -7.86 10.67 1.32
N ASN A 346 -9.06 11.13 1.66
CA ASN A 346 -9.46 11.41 3.05
C ASN A 346 -9.46 10.13 3.90
N ASP A 347 -10.01 9.03 3.37
CA ASP A 347 -10.09 7.76 4.08
C ASP A 347 -8.71 7.13 4.32
N LEU A 348 -7.81 7.20 3.33
CA LEU A 348 -6.43 6.73 3.48
C LEU A 348 -5.65 7.58 4.49
N ILE A 349 -5.84 8.90 4.51
CA ILE A 349 -5.26 9.79 5.52
C ILE A 349 -5.80 9.44 6.91
N ALA A 350 -7.11 9.29 7.06
CA ALA A 350 -7.75 8.88 8.31
C ALA A 350 -7.23 7.51 8.78
N LYS A 351 -7.07 6.56 7.84
CA LYS A 351 -6.46 5.25 8.14
C LYS A 351 -5.03 5.40 8.64
N GLY A 352 -4.24 6.29 8.05
CA GLY A 352 -2.90 6.58 8.51
C GLY A 352 -2.85 7.15 9.92
N LEU A 353 -3.75 8.06 10.26
CA LEU A 353 -3.89 8.60 11.61
C LEU A 353 -4.31 7.52 12.63
N PHE A 354 -5.26 6.67 12.26
CA PHE A 354 -5.64 5.52 13.08
C PHE A 354 -4.46 4.57 13.33
N CYS A 355 -3.66 4.32 12.32
CA CYS A 355 -2.50 3.46 12.40
C CYS A 355 -1.34 4.09 13.19
N ASN A 356 -1.28 5.41 13.26
CA ASN A 356 -0.25 6.16 13.99
C ASN A 356 -0.93 7.17 14.94
N PRO A 357 -1.56 6.72 16.02
CA PRO A 357 -2.02 7.63 17.04
C PRO A 357 -0.81 8.38 17.57
N THR A 358 -0.78 9.69 17.36
CA THR A 358 0.28 10.56 17.89
C THR A 358 0.28 10.43 19.41
N THR A 359 1.31 9.78 19.96
CA THR A 359 1.54 9.75 21.41
C THR A 359 1.97 11.14 21.85
N GLY A 360 1.01 12.03 22.12
CA GLY A 360 1.37 13.39 22.54
C GLY A 360 0.22 14.36 22.72
N LEU A 361 -0.93 14.06 22.18
CA LEU A 361 -2.20 14.56 22.68
C LEU A 361 -2.94 13.35 23.23
N ASN A 362 -3.37 13.42 24.48
CA ASN A 362 -4.51 12.63 24.87
C ASN A 362 -5.58 12.95 23.82
N GLU A 363 -5.63 12.20 22.70
CA GLU A 363 -6.92 11.92 22.15
C GLU A 363 -7.64 11.26 23.31
N VAL A 364 -8.37 12.06 24.03
CA VAL A 364 -9.63 11.60 24.56
C VAL A 364 -10.25 10.92 23.36
N ILE A 365 -10.14 9.60 23.23
CA ILE A 365 -11.10 8.79 22.48
C ILE A 365 -12.37 9.38 23.00
N PRO A 366 -13.16 10.15 22.21
CA PRO A 366 -14.36 10.73 22.77
C PRO A 366 -15.08 9.51 23.26
N GLU A 367 -15.21 9.37 24.60
CA GLU A 367 -16.04 8.33 25.19
C GLU A 367 -17.29 8.39 24.36
N ASN A 368 -17.62 7.30 23.67
CA ASN A 368 -18.75 7.31 22.77
C ASN A 368 -19.89 7.88 23.58
N LYS A 369 -20.27 9.14 23.30
CA LYS A 369 -21.32 9.85 24.07
C LYS A 369 -22.63 9.09 24.03
N PHE A 370 -22.70 8.03 23.23
CA PHE A 370 -23.82 7.11 23.21
C PHE A 370 -23.38 5.68 22.90
N SER A 371 -24.16 4.72 23.37
CA SER A 371 -23.99 3.29 23.10
C SER A 371 -25.25 2.73 22.45
N ILE A 372 -25.10 1.62 21.73
CA ILE A 372 -26.21 0.93 21.06
C ILE A 372 -26.17 -0.57 21.35
N TYR A 373 -27.34 -1.17 21.58
CA TYR A 373 -27.49 -2.61 21.78
C TYR A 373 -28.94 -3.10 21.47
N PRO A 374 -29.12 -4.37 21.08
CA PRO A 374 -28.07 -5.33 20.68
C PRO A 374 -27.45 -4.98 19.32
N ASN A 375 -26.25 -5.49 19.09
CA ASN A 375 -25.59 -5.41 17.78
C ASN A 375 -24.84 -6.73 17.55
N PRO A 376 -25.25 -7.59 16.61
CA PRO A 376 -26.36 -7.44 15.65
C PRO A 376 -27.77 -7.33 16.29
N THR A 377 -28.71 -6.74 15.52
CA THR A 377 -30.08 -6.50 15.97
C THR A 377 -31.10 -6.98 14.93
N ASN A 378 -32.32 -7.28 15.36
CA ASN A 378 -33.44 -7.69 14.48
C ASN A 378 -34.43 -6.55 14.25
N GLU A 379 -35.23 -6.19 15.26
CA GLU A 379 -36.35 -5.25 15.12
C GLU A 379 -36.10 -3.93 15.84
N TYR A 380 -35.38 -3.98 16.97
CA TYR A 380 -35.21 -2.84 17.85
C TYR A 380 -33.74 -2.59 18.17
N LEU A 381 -33.35 -1.33 18.17
CA LEU A 381 -32.05 -0.86 18.59
C LEU A 381 -32.20 0.06 19.79
N ASN A 382 -31.64 -0.33 20.93
CA ASN A 382 -31.60 0.54 22.09
C ASN A 382 -30.41 1.47 21.98
N ILE A 383 -30.61 2.75 22.24
CA ILE A 383 -29.60 3.80 22.21
C ILE A 383 -29.56 4.45 23.57
N ASN A 384 -28.40 4.50 24.19
CA ASN A 384 -28.19 5.13 25.49
C ASN A 384 -27.09 6.21 25.36
N ILE A 385 -27.33 7.40 25.87
CA ILE A 385 -26.36 8.49 25.91
C ILE A 385 -25.74 8.55 27.30
N ASP A 386 -24.41 8.51 27.36
CA ASP A 386 -23.63 8.74 28.56
C ASP A 386 -23.30 10.24 28.68
N GLY A 387 -23.75 10.88 29.74
CA GLY A 387 -23.42 12.25 30.09
C GLY A 387 -24.53 13.29 29.99
N SER A 388 -24.21 14.51 30.39
CA SER A 388 -25.12 15.64 30.57
C SER A 388 -25.45 16.36 29.25
N LEU A 389 -26.10 15.67 28.31
CA LEU A 389 -26.75 16.39 27.21
C LEU A 389 -28.11 16.88 27.74
N ASN A 390 -28.17 18.16 28.05
CA ASN A 390 -29.39 18.81 28.61
C ASN A 390 -30.47 19.11 27.57
N GLU A 391 -30.31 18.67 26.30
CA GLU A 391 -31.22 18.96 25.20
C GLU A 391 -31.60 17.70 24.40
N LYS A 392 -32.71 17.77 23.70
CA LYS A 392 -33.17 16.72 22.79
C LYS A 392 -32.10 16.50 21.70
N SER A 393 -31.52 15.32 21.69
CA SER A 393 -30.56 14.93 20.66
C SER A 393 -31.29 14.31 19.48
N GLN A 394 -30.77 14.49 18.29
CA GLN A 394 -31.28 13.91 17.06
C GLN A 394 -30.28 12.88 16.52
N ILE A 395 -30.74 11.66 16.28
CA ILE A 395 -29.95 10.60 15.64
C ILE A 395 -30.35 10.45 14.18
N GLN A 396 -29.40 9.99 13.40
CA GLN A 396 -29.55 9.68 11.99
C GLN A 396 -28.96 8.30 11.71
N ILE A 397 -29.71 7.46 10.95
CA ILE A 397 -29.25 6.16 10.47
C ILE A 397 -29.04 6.24 8.97
N PHE A 398 -27.87 5.78 8.52
CA PHE A 398 -27.48 5.73 7.12
C PHE A 398 -27.17 4.29 6.71
N ASN A 399 -27.44 3.97 5.46
CA ASN A 399 -26.97 2.73 4.85
C ASN A 399 -25.49 2.86 4.39
N THR A 400 -24.96 1.79 3.84
CA THR A 400 -23.58 1.75 3.31
C THR A 400 -23.32 2.68 2.12
N LEU A 401 -24.38 3.20 1.49
CA LEU A 401 -24.30 4.19 0.41
C LEU A 401 -24.35 5.64 0.93
N GLY A 402 -24.42 5.81 2.27
CA GLY A 402 -24.54 7.14 2.88
C GLY A 402 -25.94 7.76 2.77
N LEU A 403 -26.95 7.00 2.33
CA LEU A 403 -28.32 7.48 2.26
C LEU A 403 -28.96 7.47 3.65
N LEU A 404 -29.60 8.57 4.03
CA LEU A 404 -30.36 8.67 5.28
C LEU A 404 -31.57 7.73 5.22
N CYS A 405 -31.60 6.72 6.09
CA CYS A 405 -32.68 5.74 6.18
C CYS A 405 -33.67 6.05 7.27
N LYS A 406 -33.21 6.62 8.37
CA LYS A 406 -34.06 6.93 9.52
C LYS A 406 -33.52 8.09 10.35
N GLU A 407 -34.38 8.86 10.96
CA GLU A 407 -34.04 9.96 11.85
C GLU A 407 -35.03 9.97 13.05
N SER A 408 -34.51 10.23 14.25
CA SER A 408 -35.34 10.27 15.46
C SER A 408 -34.80 11.26 16.49
N LEU A 409 -35.71 11.92 17.20
CA LEU A 409 -35.38 12.77 18.35
C LEU A 409 -35.50 11.94 19.63
N PHE A 410 -34.58 12.15 20.57
CA PHE A 410 -34.61 11.46 21.85
C PHE A 410 -33.93 12.26 22.97
N SER A 411 -34.18 11.80 24.22
CA SER A 411 -33.53 12.32 25.42
C SER A 411 -32.97 11.16 26.22
N LYS A 412 -31.79 11.00 26.60
CA LYS A 412 -31.09 9.97 27.39
C LYS A 412 -31.16 8.54 26.83
N THR A 413 -32.33 7.97 26.60
CA THR A 413 -32.51 6.61 26.09
C THR A 413 -33.60 6.57 25.02
N LEU A 414 -33.39 5.73 24.01
CA LEU A 414 -34.34 5.48 22.94
C LEU A 414 -34.32 4.00 22.56
N GLN A 415 -35.52 3.39 22.53
CA GLN A 415 -35.70 2.14 21.80
C GLN A 415 -36.24 2.51 20.41
N LEU A 416 -35.41 2.31 19.40
CA LEU A 416 -35.75 2.65 18.03
C LEU A 416 -36.19 1.39 17.29
N ASP A 417 -37.40 1.44 16.74
CA ASP A 417 -37.89 0.41 15.83
C ASP A 417 -37.17 0.58 14.48
N ILE A 418 -36.52 -0.50 14.03
CA ILE A 418 -35.80 -0.59 12.76
C ILE A 418 -36.31 -1.77 11.92
N SER A 419 -37.51 -2.26 12.19
CA SER A 419 -38.11 -3.39 11.46
C SER A 419 -38.29 -3.11 9.97
N ASP A 420 -38.44 -1.84 9.60
CA ASP A 420 -38.57 -1.33 8.24
C ASP A 420 -37.20 -1.28 7.47
N LEU A 421 -36.08 -1.44 8.16
CA LEU A 421 -34.78 -1.50 7.51
C LEU A 421 -34.52 -2.91 6.94
N THR A 422 -33.93 -2.96 5.74
CA THR A 422 -33.48 -4.22 5.14
C THR A 422 -32.29 -4.80 5.89
N LYS A 423 -32.08 -6.12 5.78
CA LYS A 423 -30.88 -6.76 6.34
C LYS A 423 -29.61 -6.13 5.75
N GLY A 424 -28.65 -5.80 6.60
CA GLY A 424 -27.42 -5.18 6.17
C GLY A 424 -26.65 -4.41 7.23
N LEU A 425 -25.59 -3.74 6.80
CA LEU A 425 -24.77 -2.88 7.63
C LEU A 425 -25.30 -1.44 7.58
N TYR A 426 -25.39 -0.81 8.73
CA TYR A 426 -25.85 0.56 8.91
C TYR A 426 -24.91 1.35 9.81
N PHE A 427 -24.99 2.68 9.71
CA PHE A 427 -24.28 3.63 10.55
C PHE A 427 -25.29 4.52 11.26
N ILE A 428 -25.11 4.69 12.55
CA ILE A 428 -25.92 5.60 13.37
C ILE A 428 -25.01 6.69 13.94
N ARG A 429 -25.45 7.94 13.88
CA ARG A 429 -24.71 9.09 14.40
C ARG A 429 -25.63 10.11 15.10
N LEU A 430 -25.01 10.95 15.93
CA LEU A 430 -25.67 12.17 16.43
C LEU A 430 -25.59 13.26 15.35
N LYS A 431 -26.72 13.90 15.04
CA LYS A 431 -26.80 14.95 14.01
C LYS A 431 -25.88 16.14 14.32
N ASN A 432 -25.79 16.52 15.59
CA ASN A 432 -25.02 17.67 16.05
C ASN A 432 -23.55 17.33 16.37
N ASP A 433 -23.17 16.05 16.28
CA ASP A 433 -21.80 15.58 16.48
C ASP A 433 -21.51 14.40 15.52
N PRO A 434 -21.24 14.69 14.22
CA PRO A 434 -21.03 13.66 13.22
C PRO A 434 -19.82 12.76 13.47
N GLN A 435 -18.88 13.18 14.34
CA GLN A 435 -17.73 12.36 14.73
C GLN A 435 -18.15 11.18 15.62
N GLN A 436 -19.29 11.27 16.26
CA GLN A 436 -19.90 10.19 17.04
C GLN A 436 -20.73 9.27 16.12
N THR A 437 -20.08 8.36 15.43
CA THR A 437 -20.71 7.40 14.50
C THR A 437 -20.43 5.97 14.95
N ILE A 438 -21.48 5.16 15.12
CA ILE A 438 -21.38 3.75 15.48
C ILE A 438 -21.98 2.90 14.36
N LYS A 439 -21.37 1.78 14.03
CA LYS A 439 -21.89 0.81 13.06
C LYS A 439 -22.72 -0.27 13.75
N PHE A 440 -23.80 -0.72 13.10
CA PHE A 440 -24.56 -1.89 13.54
C PHE A 440 -25.01 -2.77 12.37
N ILE A 441 -25.31 -4.01 12.67
CA ILE A 441 -25.79 -5.01 11.70
C ILE A 441 -27.26 -5.29 11.99
N LYS A 442 -28.09 -5.15 10.96
CA LYS A 442 -29.50 -5.56 10.92
C LYS A 442 -29.58 -6.98 10.32
N ASN A 443 -30.09 -7.94 11.10
CA ASN A 443 -30.30 -9.32 10.65
C ASN A 443 -31.62 -9.50 9.88
#